data_706062a273dfe5d7b3f5e77d91c7d602
#
_entry.id   706062a273dfe5d7b3f5e77d91c7d602
#
_cell.length_a   1.000
_cell.length_b   1.000
_cell.length_c   1.000
_cell.angle_alpha   90.00
_cell.angle_beta   90.00
_cell.angle_gamma   90.00
#
_symmetry.space_group_name_H-M   'P 1'
#
loop_
_entity.id
_entity.type
_entity.pdbx_description
1 polymer ?
#
loop_
_entity_poly.entity_id
_entity_poly.type
_entity_poly.pdbx_seq_one_letter_code
_entity_poly.pdbx_strand_id
1 'polypeptide(L)'
;MLVGYMIITDSLDRPLRDLRISVTDRCNFRCDYCMPEEIFSSDYQFLPRSKILSFEQINSIVKAILPLGLKKVRITGGEPLLRKDIIKLIKMIRSLDSDLDIAMTTNGSLLSKFIDELAGSGINRITISLDAIDEILFRDLSGNDSSDVNGIIKSIIKANNQGLKVKINTVVMKGKNDHQILPLIEKFKPHKIPIRFIEYMDVGGTSEWKIEEVMTGKEMRDIIVEKYGNLAKLESSYIGEVANNYILSGDYKIGFIESVSNPFCGNCTRARISANGKLYTCLFSTNGHDIKSIIDFNATEQEISDMISSVWNKRNDKYSQIRSELKIREKPVNMHFIGG
;
A
#
# COMPACT_ATOMS: atom_id res chain seq x y z
N MET A 1 -7.63 -27.60 -18.66
CA MET A 1 -8.94 -27.33 -18.08
C MET A 1 -8.96 -25.86 -17.67
N LEU A 2 -9.87 -25.08 -18.25
CA LEU A 2 -10.13 -23.71 -17.77
C LEU A 2 -10.76 -23.84 -16.37
N VAL A 3 -10.00 -23.54 -15.33
CA VAL A 3 -10.54 -23.39 -13.97
C VAL A 3 -11.48 -22.20 -14.03
N GLY A 4 -12.79 -22.46 -13.96
CA GLY A 4 -13.78 -21.40 -13.92
C GLY A 4 -13.57 -20.57 -12.65
N TYR A 5 -13.16 -19.32 -12.81
CA TYR A 5 -13.07 -18.38 -11.68
C TYR A 5 -14.46 -18.13 -11.11
N MET A 6 -14.67 -18.49 -9.86
CA MET A 6 -15.87 -18.11 -9.12
C MET A 6 -15.60 -16.75 -8.46
N ILE A 7 -16.00 -15.67 -9.13
CA ILE A 7 -15.83 -14.31 -8.57
C ILE A 7 -16.74 -14.19 -7.34
N ILE A 8 -16.14 -14.07 -6.16
CA ILE A 8 -16.88 -13.76 -4.94
C ILE A 8 -17.10 -12.26 -4.80
N THR A 9 -18.27 -11.87 -4.32
CA THR A 9 -18.61 -10.47 -4.01
C THR A 9 -19.04 -10.34 -2.55
N ASP A 10 -18.90 -9.14 -2.00
CA ASP A 10 -19.41 -8.81 -0.68
C ASP A 10 -20.89 -8.37 -0.71
N SER A 11 -21.44 -7.96 0.43
CA SER A 11 -22.84 -7.51 0.54
C SER A 11 -23.17 -6.22 -0.25
N LEU A 12 -22.17 -5.61 -0.87
CA LEU A 12 -22.26 -4.40 -1.71
C LEU A 12 -21.80 -4.68 -3.15
N ASP A 13 -21.81 -5.94 -3.57
CA ASP A 13 -21.39 -6.42 -4.90
C ASP A 13 -19.94 -6.09 -5.28
N ARG A 14 -19.05 -5.85 -4.30
CA ARG A 14 -17.63 -5.56 -4.54
C ARG A 14 -16.82 -6.85 -4.61
N PRO A 15 -16.17 -7.14 -5.76
CA PRO A 15 -15.39 -8.37 -5.91
C PRO A 15 -14.08 -8.33 -5.13
N LEU A 16 -13.57 -9.49 -4.68
CA LEU A 16 -12.23 -9.65 -4.13
C LEU A 16 -11.20 -9.74 -5.26
N ARG A 17 -10.45 -8.67 -5.53
CA ARG A 17 -9.47 -8.63 -6.63
C ARG A 17 -8.05 -8.24 -6.23
N ASP A 18 -7.87 -7.55 -5.11
CA ASP A 18 -6.59 -6.99 -4.66
C ASP A 18 -6.29 -7.51 -3.24
N LEU A 19 -5.23 -8.28 -3.09
CA LEU A 19 -4.76 -8.77 -1.81
C LEU A 19 -3.49 -8.04 -1.41
N ARG A 20 -3.49 -7.38 -0.26
CA ARG A 20 -2.29 -6.81 0.36
C ARG A 20 -1.79 -7.74 1.44
N ILE A 21 -0.49 -8.02 1.44
CA ILE A 21 0.13 -8.95 2.39
C ILE A 21 1.25 -8.22 3.11
N SER A 22 1.09 -8.04 4.41
CA SER A 22 2.16 -7.58 5.28
C SER A 22 3.08 -8.75 5.58
N VAL A 23 4.34 -8.67 5.13
CA VAL A 23 5.32 -9.73 5.33
C VAL A 23 6.15 -9.55 6.60
N THR A 24 6.04 -8.40 7.25
CA THR A 24 6.73 -8.05 8.51
C THR A 24 6.05 -6.84 9.16
N ASP A 25 6.09 -6.78 10.47
CA ASP A 25 5.69 -5.61 11.24
C ASP A 25 6.85 -4.63 11.51
N ARG A 26 8.09 -4.99 11.11
CA ARG A 26 9.28 -4.16 11.32
C ARG A 26 9.47 -3.16 10.20
N CYS A 27 9.87 -1.94 10.57
CA CYS A 27 10.31 -0.89 9.67
C CYS A 27 11.58 -0.24 10.21
N ASN A 28 12.40 0.30 9.34
CA ASN A 28 13.58 1.09 9.70
C ASN A 28 13.31 2.61 9.70
N PHE A 29 12.04 3.01 9.46
CA PHE A 29 11.56 4.39 9.61
C PHE A 29 10.59 4.50 10.78
N ARG A 30 10.44 5.72 11.30
CA ARG A 30 9.52 6.09 12.39
C ARG A 30 8.62 7.25 11.97
N CYS A 31 7.98 7.13 10.81
CA CYS A 31 7.10 8.17 10.31
C CYS A 31 5.93 8.42 11.29
N ASP A 32 5.70 9.69 11.65
CA ASP A 32 4.73 10.12 12.66
C ASP A 32 3.32 9.55 12.43
N TYR A 33 2.89 9.51 11.18
CA TYR A 33 1.55 9.02 10.83
C TYR A 33 1.44 7.50 10.78
N CYS A 34 2.54 6.75 10.86
CA CYS A 34 2.55 5.29 10.69
C CYS A 34 3.11 4.56 11.91
N MET A 35 4.29 4.95 12.37
CA MET A 35 5.05 4.30 13.44
C MET A 35 5.80 5.34 14.28
N PRO A 36 5.13 6.29 14.95
CA PRO A 36 5.78 7.34 15.71
C PRO A 36 6.71 6.76 16.78
N GLU A 37 7.89 7.39 16.98
CA GLU A 37 8.96 6.89 17.84
C GLU A 37 8.52 6.79 19.31
N GLU A 38 7.62 7.67 19.77
CA GLU A 38 7.07 7.66 21.12
C GLU A 38 6.37 6.34 21.46
N ILE A 39 5.81 5.66 20.47
CA ILE A 39 5.13 4.36 20.64
C ILE A 39 6.05 3.21 20.21
N PHE A 40 6.78 3.39 19.10
CA PHE A 40 7.63 2.36 18.51
C PHE A 40 9.11 2.60 18.79
N SER A 41 9.42 2.85 20.07
CA SER A 41 10.79 3.05 20.54
C SER A 41 11.69 1.82 20.31
N SER A 42 12.97 1.93 20.68
CA SER A 42 13.92 0.81 20.64
C SER A 42 13.46 -0.41 21.46
N ASP A 43 12.66 -0.18 22.51
CA ASP A 43 12.17 -1.23 23.41
C ASP A 43 10.86 -1.88 22.95
N TYR A 44 10.26 -1.37 21.86
CA TYR A 44 9.00 -1.92 21.34
C TYR A 44 9.18 -3.38 20.89
N GLN A 45 8.30 -4.24 21.37
CA GLN A 45 8.34 -5.68 21.11
C GLN A 45 7.61 -6.02 19.79
N PHE A 46 8.36 -6.06 18.69
CA PHE A 46 7.86 -6.58 17.41
C PHE A 46 7.59 -8.09 17.49
N LEU A 47 6.79 -8.60 16.56
CA LEU A 47 6.47 -10.00 16.49
C LEU A 47 7.76 -10.86 16.42
N PRO A 48 7.83 -11.95 17.21
CA PRO A 48 8.86 -12.94 17.02
C PRO A 48 8.64 -13.69 15.70
N ARG A 49 9.71 -14.22 15.11
CA ARG A 49 9.67 -14.92 13.80
C ARG A 49 8.60 -16.02 13.74
N SER A 50 8.40 -16.75 14.84
CA SER A 50 7.41 -17.84 14.92
C SER A 50 5.95 -17.38 14.78
N LYS A 51 5.67 -16.10 15.03
CA LYS A 51 4.34 -15.51 14.89
C LYS A 51 4.10 -14.89 13.51
N ILE A 52 5.14 -14.66 12.72
CA ILE A 52 5.04 -14.12 11.37
C ILE A 52 4.75 -15.28 10.39
N LEU A 53 3.88 -15.04 9.40
CA LEU A 53 3.62 -16.01 8.33
C LEU A 53 4.91 -16.43 7.62
N SER A 54 5.08 -17.73 7.37
CA SER A 54 6.13 -18.23 6.47
C SER A 54 5.78 -17.89 5.01
N PHE A 55 6.75 -18.00 4.11
CA PHE A 55 6.51 -17.80 2.68
C PHE A 55 5.59 -18.88 2.10
N GLU A 56 5.70 -20.08 2.60
CA GLU A 56 4.85 -21.23 2.25
C GLU A 56 3.40 -20.96 2.67
N GLN A 57 3.17 -20.46 3.89
CA GLN A 57 1.83 -20.08 4.36
C GLN A 57 1.24 -18.93 3.53
N ILE A 58 2.04 -17.91 3.19
CA ILE A 58 1.60 -16.83 2.29
C ILE A 58 1.24 -17.38 0.92
N ASN A 59 2.06 -18.27 0.37
CA ASN A 59 1.82 -18.89 -0.92
C ASN A 59 0.52 -19.72 -0.93
N SER A 60 0.24 -20.48 0.14
CA SER A 60 -1.01 -21.23 0.31
C SER A 60 -2.23 -20.30 0.36
N ILE A 61 -2.14 -19.17 1.07
CA ILE A 61 -3.21 -18.16 1.10
C ILE A 61 -3.48 -17.60 -0.31
N VAL A 62 -2.42 -17.20 -1.03
CA VAL A 62 -2.58 -16.67 -2.40
C VAL A 62 -3.20 -17.72 -3.31
N LYS A 63 -2.72 -18.96 -3.24
CA LYS A 63 -3.24 -20.07 -4.04
C LYS A 63 -4.73 -20.34 -3.77
N ALA A 64 -5.15 -20.29 -2.51
CA ALA A 64 -6.55 -20.44 -2.11
C ALA A 64 -7.48 -19.31 -2.61
N ILE A 65 -6.94 -18.08 -2.76
CA ILE A 65 -7.72 -16.91 -3.21
C ILE A 65 -7.75 -16.78 -4.74
N LEU A 66 -6.77 -17.31 -5.48
CA LEU A 66 -6.71 -17.20 -6.94
C LEU A 66 -8.03 -17.61 -7.64
N PRO A 67 -8.64 -18.76 -7.32
CA PRO A 67 -9.91 -19.18 -7.93
C PRO A 67 -11.08 -18.25 -7.62
N LEU A 68 -10.99 -17.44 -6.55
CA LEU A 68 -12.02 -16.48 -6.13
C LEU A 68 -12.02 -15.18 -6.94
N GLY A 69 -11.14 -15.06 -7.94
CA GLY A 69 -11.07 -13.91 -8.83
C GLY A 69 -9.95 -12.90 -8.51
N LEU A 70 -8.96 -13.32 -7.70
CA LEU A 70 -7.80 -12.47 -7.39
C LEU A 70 -7.06 -12.06 -8.67
N LYS A 71 -6.76 -10.78 -8.81
CA LYS A 71 -6.04 -10.20 -9.95
C LYS A 71 -4.72 -9.56 -9.56
N LYS A 72 -4.54 -9.27 -8.26
CA LYS A 72 -3.39 -8.53 -7.79
C LYS A 72 -2.98 -8.92 -6.38
N VAL A 73 -1.67 -9.10 -6.20
CA VAL A 73 -1.03 -9.21 -4.89
C VAL A 73 -0.11 -8.01 -4.68
N ARG A 74 -0.23 -7.36 -3.52
CA ARG A 74 0.70 -6.32 -3.10
C ARG A 74 1.45 -6.78 -1.87
N ILE A 75 2.76 -6.92 -2.00
CA ILE A 75 3.69 -7.19 -0.90
C ILE A 75 3.99 -5.86 -0.21
N THR A 76 3.80 -5.85 1.11
CA THR A 76 3.97 -4.68 1.97
C THR A 76 4.39 -5.15 3.37
N GLY A 77 4.23 -4.33 4.39
CA GLY A 77 4.56 -4.63 5.78
C GLY A 77 4.81 -3.34 6.52
N GLY A 78 5.70 -3.36 7.50
CA GLY A 78 6.50 -2.20 7.81
C GLY A 78 7.38 -1.87 6.60
N GLU A 79 8.59 -2.44 6.53
CA GLU A 79 9.41 -2.37 5.30
C GLU A 79 9.68 -3.78 4.76
N PRO A 80 9.09 -4.16 3.60
CA PRO A 80 9.18 -5.52 3.09
C PRO A 80 10.62 -5.93 2.71
N LEU A 81 11.48 -4.99 2.32
CA LEU A 81 12.88 -5.29 1.97
C LEU A 81 13.76 -5.63 3.20
N LEU A 82 13.25 -5.44 4.42
CA LEU A 82 13.88 -5.99 5.63
C LEU A 82 13.63 -7.49 5.81
N ARG A 83 12.61 -8.04 5.14
CA ARG A 83 12.33 -9.48 5.23
C ARG A 83 13.37 -10.24 4.42
N LYS A 84 14.20 -11.05 5.12
CA LYS A 84 15.21 -11.90 4.48
C LYS A 84 14.56 -12.79 3.40
N ASP A 85 15.24 -12.94 2.28
CA ASP A 85 14.83 -13.79 1.15
C ASP A 85 13.49 -13.40 0.50
N ILE A 86 13.07 -12.13 0.61
CA ILE A 86 11.78 -11.64 0.05
C ILE A 86 11.61 -11.93 -1.44
N ILE A 87 12.70 -11.98 -2.19
CA ILE A 87 12.70 -12.31 -3.61
C ILE A 87 12.20 -13.76 -3.85
N LYS A 88 12.50 -14.69 -2.93
CA LYS A 88 11.96 -16.06 -2.99
C LYS A 88 10.42 -16.04 -2.96
N LEU A 89 9.84 -15.24 -2.06
CA LEU A 89 8.38 -15.11 -2.00
C LEU A 89 7.79 -14.60 -3.31
N ILE A 90 8.39 -13.56 -3.91
CA ILE A 90 7.90 -13.00 -5.18
C ILE A 90 7.90 -14.08 -6.27
N LYS A 91 8.98 -14.87 -6.38
CA LYS A 91 9.11 -15.98 -7.34
C LYS A 91 8.07 -17.08 -7.05
N MET A 92 7.85 -17.43 -5.80
CA MET A 92 6.82 -18.41 -5.41
C MET A 92 5.42 -17.95 -5.83
N ILE A 93 5.05 -16.70 -5.56
CA ILE A 93 3.75 -16.16 -5.99
C ILE A 93 3.66 -16.10 -7.51
N ARG A 94 4.72 -15.71 -8.22
CA ARG A 94 4.75 -15.68 -9.69
C ARG A 94 4.55 -17.06 -10.30
N SER A 95 5.05 -18.12 -9.66
CA SER A 95 4.87 -19.49 -10.15
C SER A 95 3.44 -20.01 -10.06
N LEU A 96 2.56 -19.37 -9.27
CA LEU A 96 1.14 -19.74 -9.17
C LEU A 96 0.32 -19.28 -10.39
N ASP A 97 0.61 -18.09 -10.91
CA ASP A 97 -0.11 -17.50 -12.04
C ASP A 97 0.79 -16.48 -12.75
N SER A 98 1.01 -16.68 -14.07
CA SER A 98 1.82 -15.80 -14.91
C SER A 98 1.19 -14.42 -15.11
N ASP A 99 -0.15 -14.30 -15.03
CA ASP A 99 -0.90 -13.08 -15.29
C ASP A 99 -1.19 -12.26 -14.04
N LEU A 100 -0.91 -12.82 -12.85
CA LEU A 100 -1.14 -12.14 -11.58
C LEU A 100 -0.30 -10.87 -11.49
N ASP A 101 -0.93 -9.74 -11.20
CA ASP A 101 -0.25 -8.46 -11.00
C ASP A 101 0.43 -8.42 -9.61
N ILE A 102 1.74 -8.63 -9.56
CA ILE A 102 2.53 -8.60 -8.33
C ILE A 102 3.15 -7.22 -8.17
N ALA A 103 2.85 -6.56 -7.05
CA ALA A 103 3.38 -5.25 -6.71
C ALA A 103 4.03 -5.25 -5.33
N MET A 104 4.95 -4.34 -5.08
CA MET A 104 5.54 -4.07 -3.76
C MET A 104 5.36 -2.60 -3.39
N THR A 105 5.17 -2.31 -2.10
CA THR A 105 5.31 -0.96 -1.55
C THR A 105 6.48 -0.95 -0.58
N THR A 106 7.41 -0.02 -0.73
CA THR A 106 8.65 0.11 0.06
C THR A 106 8.94 1.58 0.35
N ASN A 107 9.64 1.88 1.42
CA ASN A 107 10.19 3.20 1.70
C ASN A 107 11.44 3.53 0.86
N GLY A 108 11.95 2.56 0.10
CA GLY A 108 13.06 2.74 -0.82
C GLY A 108 14.45 2.78 -0.22
N SER A 109 14.60 2.81 1.10
CA SER A 109 15.91 2.91 1.78
C SER A 109 16.87 1.76 1.44
N LEU A 110 16.34 0.59 1.17
CA LEU A 110 17.09 -0.60 0.79
C LEU A 110 17.05 -0.90 -0.71
N LEU A 111 16.31 -0.13 -1.51
CA LEU A 111 16.04 -0.42 -2.92
C LEU A 111 17.32 -0.66 -3.72
N SER A 112 18.36 0.15 -3.50
CA SER A 112 19.65 0.04 -4.21
C SER A 112 20.28 -1.36 -4.17
N LYS A 113 20.04 -2.10 -3.09
CA LYS A 113 20.59 -3.46 -2.88
C LYS A 113 19.81 -4.55 -3.60
N PHE A 114 18.55 -4.25 -4.01
CA PHE A 114 17.64 -5.26 -4.53
C PHE A 114 17.20 -5.02 -5.97
N ILE A 115 17.66 -3.96 -6.65
CA ILE A 115 17.17 -3.58 -7.99
C ILE A 115 17.31 -4.75 -8.98
N ASP A 116 18.49 -5.35 -9.07
CA ASP A 116 18.77 -6.40 -10.05
C ASP A 116 17.98 -7.68 -9.74
N GLU A 117 17.87 -8.06 -8.47
CA GLU A 117 17.07 -9.21 -8.05
C GLU A 117 15.57 -8.99 -8.26
N LEU A 118 15.06 -7.78 -8.00
CA LEU A 118 13.67 -7.41 -8.25
C LEU A 118 13.34 -7.45 -9.74
N ALA A 119 14.23 -6.97 -10.60
CA ALA A 119 14.04 -7.01 -12.05
C ALA A 119 13.89 -8.46 -12.56
N GLY A 120 14.63 -9.41 -11.99
CA GLY A 120 14.57 -10.84 -12.34
C GLY A 120 13.56 -11.67 -11.53
N SER A 121 12.77 -11.06 -10.64
CA SER A 121 11.88 -11.79 -9.73
C SER A 121 10.49 -12.13 -10.29
N GLY A 122 10.08 -11.47 -11.37
CA GLY A 122 8.71 -11.53 -11.88
C GLY A 122 7.74 -10.52 -11.24
N ILE A 123 8.25 -9.54 -10.48
CA ILE A 123 7.44 -8.43 -9.98
C ILE A 123 7.01 -7.52 -11.15
N ASN A 124 5.76 -7.04 -11.14
CA ASN A 124 5.26 -6.16 -12.20
C ASN A 124 5.58 -4.69 -11.94
N ARG A 125 5.60 -4.26 -10.67
CA ARG A 125 5.85 -2.85 -10.32
C ARG A 125 6.20 -2.65 -8.86
N ILE A 126 6.88 -1.54 -8.60
CA ILE A 126 7.26 -1.09 -7.27
C ILE A 126 6.65 0.29 -7.02
N THR A 127 6.11 0.48 -5.82
CA THR A 127 5.66 1.78 -5.34
C THR A 127 6.59 2.21 -4.22
N ILE A 128 7.19 3.38 -4.34
CA ILE A 128 8.06 3.95 -3.31
C ILE A 128 7.28 5.02 -2.55
N SER A 129 7.25 4.91 -1.22
CA SER A 129 6.73 5.96 -0.35
C SER A 129 7.82 7.02 -0.18
N LEU A 130 7.55 8.25 -0.65
CA LEU A 130 8.50 9.36 -0.62
C LEU A 130 7.74 10.67 -0.40
N ASP A 131 7.77 11.19 0.82
CA ASP A 131 6.94 12.33 1.22
C ASP A 131 7.64 13.69 1.09
N ALA A 132 8.95 13.70 0.85
CA ALA A 132 9.75 14.90 0.55
C ALA A 132 11.00 14.53 -0.24
N ILE A 133 11.57 15.52 -0.96
CA ILE A 133 12.92 15.45 -1.57
C ILE A 133 13.90 16.39 -0.88
N ASP A 134 13.44 17.30 -0.04
CA ASP A 134 14.27 18.06 0.88
C ASP A 134 14.84 17.13 1.95
N GLU A 135 16.15 17.20 2.18
CA GLU A 135 16.86 16.23 3.03
C GLU A 135 16.49 16.39 4.51
N ILE A 136 16.35 17.62 4.99
CA ILE A 136 16.02 17.90 6.39
C ILE A 136 14.59 17.45 6.67
N LEU A 137 13.67 17.89 5.82
CA LEU A 137 12.26 17.52 5.94
C LEU A 137 12.05 16.02 5.80
N PHE A 138 12.77 15.35 4.89
CA PHE A 138 12.66 13.90 4.71
C PHE A 138 13.11 13.14 5.96
N ARG A 139 14.19 13.56 6.61
CA ARG A 139 14.65 12.97 7.88
C ARG A 139 13.62 13.16 8.99
N ASP A 140 13.06 14.35 9.11
CA ASP A 140 11.99 14.66 10.05
C ASP A 140 10.78 13.74 9.82
N LEU A 141 10.22 13.71 8.62
CA LEU A 141 9.04 12.91 8.27
C LEU A 141 9.26 11.40 8.37
N SER A 142 10.47 10.92 8.12
CA SER A 142 10.82 9.50 8.22
C SER A 142 11.20 9.06 9.64
N GLY A 143 11.39 10.02 10.57
CA GLY A 143 11.89 9.75 11.91
C GLY A 143 13.21 8.99 11.89
N ASN A 144 14.12 9.35 10.96
CA ASN A 144 15.40 8.67 10.80
C ASN A 144 16.49 9.64 10.31
N ASP A 145 17.30 10.14 11.24
CA ASP A 145 18.37 11.12 10.98
C ASP A 145 19.43 10.62 9.99
N SER A 146 19.61 9.32 9.85
CA SER A 146 20.55 8.70 8.92
C SER A 146 19.98 8.43 7.52
N SER A 147 18.74 8.83 7.27
CA SER A 147 18.09 8.64 5.97
C SER A 147 18.77 9.46 4.87
N ASP A 148 19.08 8.79 3.76
CA ASP A 148 19.67 9.39 2.55
C ASP A 148 18.61 9.49 1.44
N VAL A 149 17.87 10.59 1.40
CA VAL A 149 16.86 10.83 0.36
C VAL A 149 17.47 10.88 -1.03
N ASN A 150 18.69 11.43 -1.17
CA ASN A 150 19.38 11.52 -2.46
C ASN A 150 19.75 10.12 -2.98
N GLY A 151 20.19 9.21 -2.11
CA GLY A 151 20.45 7.80 -2.44
C GLY A 151 19.17 7.06 -2.83
N ILE A 152 18.06 7.33 -2.14
CA ILE A 152 16.74 6.78 -2.50
C ILE A 152 16.32 7.27 -3.89
N ILE A 153 16.40 8.57 -4.18
CA ILE A 153 16.08 9.16 -5.48
C ILE A 153 16.92 8.54 -6.61
N LYS A 154 18.24 8.42 -6.39
CA LYS A 154 19.13 7.76 -7.36
C LYS A 154 18.70 6.31 -7.62
N SER A 155 18.31 5.58 -6.58
CA SER A 155 17.85 4.20 -6.67
C SER A 155 16.53 4.07 -7.43
N ILE A 156 15.60 4.99 -7.21
CA ILE A 156 14.32 5.10 -7.94
C ILE A 156 14.57 5.27 -9.45
N ILE A 157 15.42 6.24 -9.80
CA ILE A 157 15.75 6.53 -11.21
C ILE A 157 16.48 5.33 -11.85
N LYS A 158 17.44 4.73 -11.13
CA LYS A 158 18.14 3.53 -11.59
C LYS A 158 17.18 2.37 -11.86
N ALA A 159 16.28 2.07 -10.92
CA ALA A 159 15.29 1.02 -11.06
C ALA A 159 14.37 1.23 -12.28
N ASN A 160 13.91 2.46 -12.49
CA ASN A 160 13.10 2.82 -13.65
C ASN A 160 13.88 2.65 -14.97
N ASN A 161 15.14 3.08 -15.04
CA ASN A 161 16.00 2.93 -16.21
C ASN A 161 16.32 1.46 -16.54
N GLN A 162 16.29 0.57 -15.54
CA GLN A 162 16.42 -0.89 -15.73
C GLN A 162 15.10 -1.58 -16.10
N GLY A 163 14.04 -0.82 -16.38
CA GLY A 163 12.75 -1.35 -16.86
C GLY A 163 11.78 -1.78 -15.76
N LEU A 164 12.11 -1.60 -14.47
CA LEU A 164 11.14 -1.78 -13.40
C LEU A 164 10.08 -0.67 -13.48
N LYS A 165 8.81 -1.04 -13.48
CA LYS A 165 7.72 -0.05 -13.42
C LYS A 165 7.66 0.55 -12.01
N VAL A 166 8.19 1.76 -11.88
CA VAL A 166 8.23 2.48 -10.60
C VAL A 166 7.10 3.50 -10.52
N LYS A 167 6.54 3.70 -9.32
CA LYS A 167 5.62 4.79 -8.97
C LYS A 167 6.02 5.36 -7.62
N ILE A 168 5.72 6.64 -7.40
CA ILE A 168 5.89 7.29 -6.12
C ILE A 168 4.53 7.52 -5.48
N ASN A 169 4.42 7.25 -4.20
CA ASN A 169 3.30 7.67 -3.36
C ASN A 169 3.82 8.70 -2.36
N THR A 170 3.12 9.81 -2.23
CA THR A 170 3.42 10.89 -1.30
C THR A 170 2.17 11.19 -0.47
N VAL A 171 2.23 11.01 0.83
CA VAL A 171 1.20 11.52 1.75
C VAL A 171 1.43 13.01 1.92
N VAL A 172 0.42 13.82 1.61
CA VAL A 172 0.52 15.28 1.72
C VAL A 172 -0.20 15.74 2.98
N MET A 173 0.56 16.42 3.84
CA MET A 173 0.08 17.02 5.09
C MET A 173 0.19 18.54 4.97
N LYS A 174 -0.93 19.24 5.12
CA LYS A 174 -1.04 20.69 5.02
C LYS A 174 -0.18 21.37 6.10
N GLY A 175 0.65 22.32 5.68
CA GLY A 175 1.57 23.03 6.55
C GLY A 175 2.85 22.25 6.94
N LYS A 176 2.98 20.97 6.53
CA LYS A 176 4.19 20.17 6.74
C LYS A 176 4.99 20.01 5.44
N ASN A 177 4.44 19.24 4.49
CA ASN A 177 5.14 18.90 3.25
C ASN A 177 4.37 19.26 1.96
N ASP A 178 3.29 20.00 2.05
CA ASP A 178 2.50 20.48 0.90
C ASP A 178 3.33 21.29 -0.11
N HIS A 179 4.33 22.04 0.36
CA HIS A 179 5.29 22.73 -0.50
C HIS A 179 6.20 21.78 -1.32
N GLN A 180 6.22 20.48 -1.01
CA GLN A 180 6.99 19.47 -1.77
C GLN A 180 6.27 18.99 -3.04
N ILE A 181 5.00 19.32 -3.25
CA ILE A 181 4.22 18.86 -4.42
C ILE A 181 4.92 19.22 -5.73
N LEU A 182 5.27 20.50 -5.91
CA LEU A 182 5.95 20.95 -7.13
C LEU A 182 7.38 20.43 -7.27
N PRO A 183 8.24 20.50 -6.24
CA PRO A 183 9.58 19.92 -6.28
C PRO A 183 9.60 18.43 -6.64
N LEU A 184 8.69 17.63 -6.10
CA LEU A 184 8.55 16.21 -6.45
C LEU A 184 8.20 16.02 -7.94
N ILE A 185 7.27 16.80 -8.47
CA ILE A 185 6.91 16.76 -9.89
C ILE A 185 8.11 17.14 -10.75
N GLU A 186 8.80 18.24 -10.44
CA GLU A 186 9.96 18.72 -11.17
C GLU A 186 11.09 17.67 -11.19
N LYS A 187 11.29 16.96 -10.08
CA LYS A 187 12.29 15.91 -9.94
C LYS A 187 12.01 14.68 -10.79
N PHE A 188 10.75 14.20 -10.84
CA PHE A 188 10.44 12.90 -11.43
C PHE A 188 9.79 12.96 -12.82
N LYS A 189 9.24 14.10 -13.22
CA LYS A 189 8.68 14.32 -14.56
C LYS A 189 9.67 14.05 -15.69
N PRO A 190 10.96 14.49 -15.64
CA PRO A 190 11.94 14.18 -16.70
C PRO A 190 12.20 12.68 -16.90
N HIS A 191 11.98 11.89 -15.84
CA HIS A 191 12.16 10.42 -15.85
C HIS A 191 10.86 9.67 -16.14
N LYS A 192 9.75 10.36 -16.40
CA LYS A 192 8.40 9.80 -16.60
C LYS A 192 7.95 8.86 -15.48
N ILE A 193 8.41 9.06 -14.25
CA ILE A 193 8.05 8.27 -13.07
C ILE A 193 6.77 8.86 -12.48
N PRO A 194 5.61 8.14 -12.53
CA PRO A 194 4.35 8.66 -12.03
C PRO A 194 4.35 8.91 -10.53
N ILE A 195 3.72 10.02 -10.11
CA ILE A 195 3.50 10.34 -8.70
C ILE A 195 2.02 10.22 -8.37
N ARG A 196 1.74 9.75 -7.15
CA ARG A 196 0.42 9.78 -6.54
C ARG A 196 0.47 10.55 -5.24
N PHE A 197 -0.24 11.64 -5.18
CA PHE A 197 -0.47 12.40 -3.96
C PHE A 197 -1.65 11.81 -3.20
N ILE A 198 -1.50 11.64 -1.91
CA ILE A 198 -2.47 10.96 -1.03
C ILE A 198 -2.89 11.95 0.05
N GLU A 199 -4.17 12.15 0.22
CA GLU A 199 -4.69 12.91 1.35
C GLU A 199 -4.32 12.24 2.68
N TYR A 200 -3.87 13.03 3.64
CA TYR A 200 -3.54 12.55 4.97
C TYR A 200 -4.79 11.98 5.66
N MET A 201 -4.72 10.73 6.08
CA MET A 201 -5.84 9.98 6.64
C MET A 201 -5.63 9.63 8.10
N ASP A 202 -6.73 9.41 8.82
CA ASP A 202 -6.80 8.90 10.19
C ASP A 202 -6.51 7.39 10.29
N VAL A 203 -5.40 6.93 9.71
CA VAL A 203 -4.98 5.53 9.71
C VAL A 203 -4.08 5.21 10.89
N GLY A 204 -4.20 3.99 11.42
CA GLY A 204 -3.33 3.49 12.49
C GLY A 204 -3.54 4.24 13.81
N GLY A 205 -4.20 3.77 14.77
CA GLY A 205 -4.61 4.39 16.04
C GLY A 205 -3.55 5.10 16.90
N THR A 206 -2.42 5.52 16.32
CA THR A 206 -1.24 6.07 16.99
C THR A 206 -1.06 7.58 16.81
N SER A 207 -1.55 8.18 15.71
CA SER A 207 -1.41 9.62 15.47
C SER A 207 -2.64 10.41 15.91
N GLU A 208 -2.43 11.62 16.43
CA GLU A 208 -3.47 12.63 16.63
C GLU A 208 -3.82 13.28 15.28
N TRP A 209 -4.52 12.52 14.42
CA TRP A 209 -4.95 13.04 13.13
C TRP A 209 -5.94 14.19 13.29
N LYS A 210 -5.70 15.28 12.57
CA LYS A 210 -6.54 16.48 12.55
C LYS A 210 -6.99 16.77 11.13
N ILE A 211 -8.27 17.12 10.98
CA ILE A 211 -8.85 17.42 9.66
C ILE A 211 -8.22 18.66 9.02
N GLU A 212 -7.75 19.60 9.83
CA GLU A 212 -7.08 20.83 9.41
C GLU A 212 -5.74 20.58 8.71
N GLU A 213 -5.11 19.43 8.99
CA GLU A 213 -3.86 19.00 8.35
C GLU A 213 -4.10 18.29 7.01
N VAL A 214 -5.35 18.07 6.63
CA VAL A 214 -5.70 17.45 5.36
C VAL A 214 -5.64 18.48 4.24
N MET A 215 -4.77 18.23 3.26
CA MET A 215 -4.80 18.91 1.99
C MET A 215 -5.62 18.10 1.00
N THR A 216 -6.73 18.64 0.54
CA THR A 216 -7.63 17.93 -0.38
C THR A 216 -7.00 17.73 -1.77
N GLY A 217 -7.43 16.69 -2.48
CA GLY A 217 -7.00 16.47 -3.86
C GLY A 217 -7.31 17.66 -4.77
N LYS A 218 -8.37 18.44 -4.48
CA LYS A 218 -8.68 19.68 -5.20
C LYS A 218 -7.61 20.74 -4.95
N GLU A 219 -7.25 21.02 -3.69
CA GLU A 219 -6.19 22.00 -3.35
C GLU A 219 -4.86 21.64 -3.98
N MET A 220 -4.47 20.34 -3.95
CA MET A 220 -3.25 19.87 -4.60
C MET A 220 -3.27 20.08 -6.13
N ARG A 221 -4.42 19.83 -6.78
CA ARG A 221 -4.58 20.12 -8.23
C ARG A 221 -4.50 21.59 -8.54
N ASP A 222 -5.11 22.44 -7.72
CA ASP A 222 -5.11 23.90 -7.92
C ASP A 222 -3.67 24.44 -7.94
N ILE A 223 -2.79 24.01 -7.01
CA ILE A 223 -1.36 24.35 -6.99
C ILE A 223 -0.65 23.90 -8.28
N ILE A 224 -0.95 22.69 -8.75
CA ILE A 224 -0.30 22.15 -9.95
C ILE A 224 -0.78 22.89 -11.20
N VAL A 225 -2.07 23.21 -11.27
CA VAL A 225 -2.65 23.96 -12.40
C VAL A 225 -2.12 25.40 -12.44
N GLU A 226 -1.94 26.05 -11.30
CA GLU A 226 -1.33 27.38 -11.24
C GLU A 226 0.08 27.40 -11.85
N LYS A 227 0.89 26.35 -11.60
CA LYS A 227 2.28 26.27 -12.11
C LYS A 227 2.37 25.78 -13.56
N TYR A 228 1.56 24.80 -13.94
CA TYR A 228 1.74 24.06 -15.20
C TYR A 228 0.58 24.25 -16.21
N GLY A 229 -0.48 24.93 -15.83
CA GLY A 229 -1.68 25.12 -16.64
C GLY A 229 -2.67 23.96 -16.48
N ASN A 230 -2.85 23.15 -17.51
CA ASN A 230 -3.95 22.17 -17.56
C ASN A 230 -3.58 20.79 -16.99
N LEU A 231 -4.53 20.18 -16.28
CA LEU A 231 -4.55 18.77 -15.87
C LEU A 231 -5.74 18.06 -16.52
N ALA A 232 -5.49 17.20 -17.49
CA ALA A 232 -6.55 16.42 -18.14
C ALA A 232 -6.86 15.15 -17.32
N LYS A 233 -8.11 15.02 -16.86
CA LYS A 233 -8.57 13.85 -16.12
C LYS A 233 -8.60 12.61 -17.03
N LEU A 234 -8.11 11.48 -16.53
CA LEU A 234 -8.22 10.17 -17.17
C LEU A 234 -9.41 9.41 -16.60
N GLU A 235 -10.06 8.63 -17.44
CA GLU A 235 -11.05 7.66 -16.98
C GLU A 235 -10.38 6.54 -16.17
N SER A 236 -11.14 5.93 -15.24
CA SER A 236 -10.65 4.79 -14.46
C SER A 236 -10.40 3.59 -15.37
N SER A 237 -9.23 2.97 -15.23
CA SER A 237 -8.82 1.84 -16.07
C SER A 237 -9.45 0.51 -15.64
N TYR A 238 -9.90 0.40 -14.38
CA TYR A 238 -10.49 -0.83 -13.81
C TYR A 238 -11.26 -0.54 -12.52
N ILE A 239 -12.20 -1.43 -12.19
CA ILE A 239 -12.98 -1.37 -10.93
C ILE A 239 -12.03 -1.53 -9.73
N GLY A 240 -12.12 -0.61 -8.75
CA GLY A 240 -11.27 -0.61 -7.56
C GLY A 240 -9.98 0.21 -7.72
N GLU A 241 -9.82 0.94 -8.82
CA GLU A 241 -8.75 1.94 -8.93
C GLU A 241 -8.94 3.04 -7.87
N VAL A 242 -7.91 3.27 -7.05
CA VAL A 242 -8.01 4.17 -5.89
C VAL A 242 -7.61 5.60 -6.21
N ALA A 243 -6.84 5.82 -7.27
CA ALA A 243 -6.36 7.13 -7.64
C ALA A 243 -7.16 7.71 -8.80
N ASN A 244 -7.65 8.93 -8.66
CA ASN A 244 -8.05 9.75 -9.78
C ASN A 244 -6.79 10.16 -10.54
N ASN A 245 -6.63 9.67 -11.76
CA ASN A 245 -5.43 9.91 -12.57
C ASN A 245 -5.65 11.07 -13.53
N TYR A 246 -4.57 11.82 -13.80
CA TYR A 246 -4.53 12.96 -14.70
C TYR A 246 -3.26 12.92 -15.53
N ILE A 247 -3.30 13.57 -16.68
CA ILE A 247 -2.14 13.88 -17.50
C ILE A 247 -1.80 15.36 -17.33
N LEU A 248 -0.59 15.62 -16.89
CA LEU A 248 0.05 16.92 -16.93
C LEU A 248 0.71 17.11 -18.30
N SER A 249 0.89 18.35 -18.73
CA SER A 249 1.45 18.72 -20.05
C SER A 249 2.52 17.76 -20.56
N GLY A 250 2.32 17.20 -21.73
CA GLY A 250 3.26 16.35 -22.47
C GLY A 250 3.05 14.84 -22.32
N ASP A 251 2.30 14.26 -21.46
CA ASP A 251 2.08 12.83 -21.16
C ASP A 251 2.46 12.38 -19.74
N TYR A 252 2.85 13.30 -18.85
CA TYR A 252 3.25 12.93 -17.51
C TYR A 252 2.02 12.60 -16.62
N LYS A 253 2.01 11.36 -16.09
CA LYS A 253 0.89 10.86 -15.28
C LYS A 253 1.03 11.24 -13.81
N ILE A 254 -0.01 11.90 -13.28
CA ILE A 254 -0.17 12.21 -11.85
C ILE A 254 -1.46 11.59 -11.35
N GLY A 255 -1.49 11.09 -10.12
CA GLY A 255 -2.69 10.56 -9.48
C GLY A 255 -2.98 11.24 -8.15
N PHE A 256 -4.26 11.25 -7.76
CA PHE A 256 -4.69 11.72 -6.45
C PHE A 256 -5.51 10.63 -5.76
N ILE A 257 -5.17 10.32 -4.51
CA ILE A 257 -5.91 9.37 -3.68
C ILE A 257 -6.67 10.19 -2.64
N GLU A 258 -7.93 10.44 -2.94
CA GLU A 258 -8.81 11.38 -2.24
C GLU A 258 -9.68 10.62 -1.22
N SER A 259 -9.03 9.98 -0.25
CA SER A 259 -9.71 9.11 0.73
C SER A 259 -10.53 9.85 1.77
N VAL A 260 -10.31 11.16 1.93
CA VAL A 260 -11.00 12.02 2.88
C VAL A 260 -12.06 12.86 2.18
N SER A 261 -11.68 13.59 1.13
CA SER A 261 -12.59 14.51 0.42
C SER A 261 -13.52 13.83 -0.58
N ASN A 262 -13.09 12.69 -1.16
CA ASN A 262 -13.87 11.93 -2.15
C ASN A 262 -13.70 10.42 -1.94
N PRO A 263 -14.28 9.83 -0.87
CA PRO A 263 -14.09 8.44 -0.50
C PRO A 263 -14.62 7.46 -1.56
N PHE A 264 -13.85 6.40 -1.81
CA PHE A 264 -14.13 5.39 -2.85
C PHE A 264 -14.46 3.99 -2.27
N CYS A 265 -15.11 3.93 -1.11
CA CYS A 265 -15.49 2.67 -0.46
C CYS A 265 -16.42 1.80 -1.33
N GLY A 266 -17.31 2.41 -2.12
CA GLY A 266 -18.25 1.71 -2.98
C GLY A 266 -17.61 0.80 -4.04
N ASN A 267 -16.37 1.08 -4.45
CA ASN A 267 -15.61 0.30 -5.44
C ASN A 267 -14.40 -0.42 -4.84
N CYS A 268 -14.35 -0.60 -3.52
CA CYS A 268 -13.19 -1.17 -2.86
C CYS A 268 -13.11 -2.69 -2.99
N THR A 269 -12.11 -3.21 -3.70
CA THR A 269 -11.90 -4.63 -4.00
C THR A 269 -10.76 -5.25 -3.17
N ARG A 270 -10.33 -4.61 -2.07
CA ARG A 270 -9.10 -4.93 -1.35
C ARG A 270 -9.35 -5.71 -0.08
N ALA A 271 -8.65 -6.84 0.06
CA ALA A 271 -8.40 -7.52 1.32
C ALA A 271 -6.97 -7.32 1.79
N ARG A 272 -6.70 -7.58 3.07
CA ARG A 272 -5.39 -7.44 3.70
C ARG A 272 -5.10 -8.64 4.57
N ILE A 273 -3.85 -9.12 4.53
CA ILE A 273 -3.32 -10.10 5.48
C ILE A 273 -2.23 -9.43 6.29
N SER A 274 -2.38 -9.43 7.61
CA SER A 274 -1.36 -8.92 8.51
C SER A 274 -0.15 -9.85 8.62
N ALA A 275 0.95 -9.35 9.16
CA ALA A 275 2.18 -10.13 9.34
C ALA A 275 1.98 -11.42 10.14
N ASN A 276 1.03 -11.43 11.09
CA ASN A 276 0.67 -12.62 11.88
C ASN A 276 -0.51 -13.42 11.31
N GLY A 277 -0.91 -13.18 10.05
CA GLY A 277 -1.88 -14.01 9.33
C GLY A 277 -3.34 -13.78 9.66
N LYS A 278 -3.72 -12.58 10.05
CA LYS A 278 -5.13 -12.19 10.17
C LYS A 278 -5.62 -11.51 8.90
N LEU A 279 -6.84 -11.86 8.46
CA LEU A 279 -7.53 -11.24 7.33
C LEU A 279 -8.32 -10.02 7.79
N TYR A 280 -8.15 -8.91 7.09
CA TYR A 280 -8.89 -7.66 7.27
C TYR A 280 -9.56 -7.24 5.95
N THR A 281 -10.78 -6.79 6.02
CA THR A 281 -11.57 -6.36 4.87
C THR A 281 -11.50 -4.85 4.61
N CYS A 282 -11.03 -4.08 5.60
CA CYS A 282 -10.85 -2.63 5.51
C CYS A 282 -9.51 -2.18 6.12
N LEU A 283 -8.99 -1.03 5.67
CA LEU A 283 -7.81 -0.38 6.27
C LEU A 283 -8.09 0.11 7.70
N PHE A 284 -9.35 0.42 7.98
CA PHE A 284 -9.81 0.96 9.27
C PHE A 284 -10.44 -0.12 10.18
N SER A 285 -10.25 -1.40 9.86
CA SER A 285 -10.73 -2.49 10.72
C SER A 285 -9.99 -2.50 12.05
N THR A 286 -10.73 -2.79 13.11
CA THR A 286 -10.21 -2.96 14.47
C THR A 286 -9.89 -4.42 14.77
N ASN A 287 -10.60 -5.34 14.15
CA ASN A 287 -10.47 -6.79 14.35
C ASN A 287 -10.18 -7.51 13.02
N GLY A 288 -9.38 -8.55 13.09
CA GLY A 288 -9.06 -9.42 11.94
C GLY A 288 -9.41 -10.88 12.22
N HIS A 289 -9.69 -11.62 11.15
CA HIS A 289 -10.02 -13.05 11.17
C HIS A 289 -8.73 -13.87 11.08
N ASP A 290 -8.49 -14.77 12.03
CA ASP A 290 -7.26 -15.54 12.15
C ASP A 290 -7.21 -16.70 11.13
N ILE A 291 -6.51 -16.45 9.99
CA ILE A 291 -6.27 -17.48 8.98
C ILE A 291 -5.06 -18.34 9.34
N LYS A 292 -4.08 -17.75 10.05
CA LYS A 292 -2.87 -18.51 10.40
C LYS A 292 -3.19 -19.73 11.23
N SER A 293 -4.12 -19.64 12.17
CA SER A 293 -4.49 -20.77 13.02
C SER A 293 -4.95 -21.98 12.21
N ILE A 294 -5.84 -21.81 11.23
CA ILE A 294 -6.31 -22.94 10.41
C ILE A 294 -5.19 -23.54 9.56
N ILE A 295 -4.26 -22.69 9.04
CA ILE A 295 -3.10 -23.16 8.28
C ILE A 295 -2.17 -23.99 9.18
N ASP A 296 -1.93 -23.53 10.41
CA ASP A 296 -1.10 -24.24 11.39
C ASP A 296 -1.73 -25.61 11.78
N PHE A 297 -3.04 -25.77 11.64
CA PHE A 297 -3.77 -27.05 11.77
C PHE A 297 -3.87 -27.84 10.45
N ASN A 298 -3.03 -27.54 9.46
CA ASN A 298 -2.97 -28.18 8.14
C ASN A 298 -4.26 -28.10 7.31
N ALA A 299 -4.97 -26.97 7.39
CA ALA A 299 -6.12 -26.71 6.54
C ALA A 299 -5.76 -26.88 5.06
N THR A 300 -6.65 -27.49 4.30
CA THR A 300 -6.58 -27.59 2.84
C THR A 300 -6.75 -26.22 2.19
N GLU A 301 -6.33 -26.08 0.94
CA GLU A 301 -6.55 -24.85 0.16
C GLU A 301 -8.05 -24.51 0.06
N GLN A 302 -8.92 -25.53 -0.02
CA GLN A 302 -10.37 -25.32 -0.05
C GLN A 302 -10.90 -24.75 1.26
N GLU A 303 -10.47 -25.26 2.41
CA GLU A 303 -10.89 -24.74 3.73
C GLU A 303 -10.43 -23.31 3.95
N ILE A 304 -9.21 -22.94 3.48
CA ILE A 304 -8.72 -21.55 3.49
C ILE A 304 -9.60 -20.68 2.59
N SER A 305 -9.92 -21.15 1.38
CA SER A 305 -10.78 -20.47 0.42
C SER A 305 -12.18 -20.23 0.98
N ASP A 306 -12.78 -21.24 1.62
CA ASP A 306 -14.14 -21.19 2.20
C ASP A 306 -14.19 -20.19 3.36
N MET A 307 -13.17 -20.18 4.23
CA MET A 307 -13.07 -19.20 5.31
C MET A 307 -12.99 -17.78 4.76
N ILE A 308 -12.12 -17.53 3.78
CA ILE A 308 -11.95 -16.21 3.18
C ILE A 308 -13.24 -15.76 2.47
N SER A 309 -13.89 -16.66 1.75
CA SER A 309 -15.17 -16.41 1.09
C SER A 309 -16.26 -16.05 2.11
N SER A 310 -16.35 -16.79 3.21
CA SER A 310 -17.32 -16.53 4.27
C SER A 310 -17.12 -15.14 4.90
N VAL A 311 -15.87 -14.72 5.12
CA VAL A 311 -15.55 -13.39 5.64
C VAL A 311 -15.87 -12.31 4.60
N TRP A 312 -15.47 -12.53 3.33
CA TRP A 312 -15.67 -11.54 2.28
C TRP A 312 -17.16 -11.31 1.98
N ASN A 313 -17.95 -12.38 1.86
CA ASN A 313 -19.39 -12.28 1.56
C ASN A 313 -20.19 -11.49 2.62
N LYS A 314 -19.73 -11.48 3.87
CA LYS A 314 -20.36 -10.74 4.98
C LYS A 314 -19.86 -9.28 5.09
N ARG A 315 -18.86 -8.89 4.28
CA ARG A 315 -18.26 -7.56 4.31
C ARG A 315 -19.27 -6.48 3.93
N ASN A 316 -19.33 -5.41 4.74
CA ASN A 316 -20.15 -4.23 4.50
C ASN A 316 -19.42 -2.90 4.81
N ASP A 317 -18.08 -2.94 4.93
CA ASP A 317 -17.24 -1.79 5.31
C ASP A 317 -17.44 -0.57 4.41
N LYS A 318 -17.68 0.60 5.01
CA LYS A 318 -17.79 1.91 4.35
C LYS A 318 -17.13 3.03 5.15
N TYR A 319 -16.16 2.73 6.00
CA TYR A 319 -15.62 3.67 6.99
C TYR A 319 -15.34 5.07 6.42
N SER A 320 -14.60 5.20 5.32
CA SER A 320 -14.25 6.52 4.79
C SER A 320 -15.46 7.33 4.33
N GLN A 321 -16.56 6.67 3.93
CA GLN A 321 -17.80 7.37 3.54
C GLN A 321 -18.61 7.83 4.75
N ILE A 322 -18.59 7.07 5.85
CA ILE A 322 -19.38 7.39 7.07
C ILE A 322 -18.53 8.05 8.17
N ARG A 323 -17.25 8.35 7.88
CA ARG A 323 -16.28 8.89 8.86
C ARG A 323 -16.81 10.09 9.64
N SER A 324 -17.48 11.02 8.97
CA SER A 324 -18.07 12.24 9.58
C SER A 324 -19.27 11.97 10.46
N GLU A 325 -19.95 10.83 10.28
CA GLU A 325 -21.16 10.44 11.01
C GLU A 325 -20.82 9.65 12.29
N LEU A 326 -19.59 9.13 12.40
CA LEU A 326 -19.17 8.31 13.54
C LEU A 326 -18.97 9.16 14.78
N LYS A 327 -19.83 8.97 15.78
CA LYS A 327 -19.75 9.63 17.10
C LYS A 327 -18.55 9.15 17.93
N ILE A 328 -18.17 7.88 17.79
CA ILE A 328 -17.05 7.24 18.46
C ILE A 328 -16.21 6.57 17.38
N ARG A 329 -14.92 6.90 17.34
CA ARG A 329 -13.96 6.24 16.45
C ARG A 329 -13.20 5.19 17.25
N GLU A 330 -13.43 3.94 16.93
CA GLU A 330 -12.56 2.87 17.43
C GLU A 330 -11.16 3.03 16.79
N LYS A 331 -10.12 2.77 17.59
CA LYS A 331 -8.74 2.84 17.07
C LYS A 331 -8.50 1.68 16.09
N PRO A 332 -8.25 1.95 14.80
CA PRO A 332 -7.96 0.90 13.83
C PRO A 332 -6.62 0.24 14.15
N VAL A 333 -6.42 -0.95 13.60
CA VAL A 333 -5.13 -1.64 13.66
C VAL A 333 -4.07 -0.81 12.93
N ASN A 334 -2.88 -0.75 13.49
CA ASN A 334 -1.78 0.05 12.94
C ASN A 334 -1.45 -0.34 11.50
N MET A 335 -1.25 0.68 10.65
CA MET A 335 -1.08 0.53 9.21
C MET A 335 0.13 -0.35 8.85
N HIS A 336 1.26 -0.22 9.54
CA HIS A 336 2.46 -1.03 9.32
C HIS A 336 2.22 -2.52 9.53
N PHE A 337 1.26 -2.87 10.38
CA PHE A 337 0.95 -4.25 10.73
C PHE A 337 0.06 -4.95 9.69
N ILE A 338 -0.85 -4.20 9.06
CA ILE A 338 -1.81 -4.73 8.06
C ILE A 338 -1.48 -4.32 6.62
N GLY A 339 -0.37 -3.64 6.42
CA GLY A 339 0.09 -3.19 5.11
C GLY A 339 -0.67 -1.99 4.57
N GLY A 340 -0.12 -0.83 4.72
CA GLY A 340 -0.62 0.45 4.20
C GLY A 340 -0.54 0.62 2.70
#